data_00e013c1c4d7f75b29cf2e2210409847
#
_entry.id   00e013c1c4d7f75b29cf2e2210409847
#
_cell.length_a   1.000
_cell.length_b   1.000
_cell.length_c   1.000
_cell.angle_alpha   90.00
_cell.angle_beta   90.00
_cell.angle_gamma   90.00
#
_symmetry.space_group_name_H-M   'P 1'
#
loop_
_entity.id
_entity.type
_entity.pdbx_description
1 polymer ?
#
loop_
_entity_poly.entity_id
_entity_poly.type
_entity_poly.pdbx_seq_one_letter_code
_entity_poly.pdbx_strand_id
1 'polypeptide(L)'
;VYKRQAADDAIFTADVGTPAVWAARYLRMNGRRRLLGSFNHGSMANAMLQAIGAQAAEPGRQVIALSGDGGFTMMMGDFLTLAQLKLPVKVVIFNNSSLGFVAMELKAAGYLDNSTDLQNPDFAAIATAAGLEGFRIDDASQLEPTLAAALARPGPALIDVRVARQELVIPPKIPVSYTHLTLPTTPYV
;
A
#
# COMPACT_ATOMS: atom_id res chain seq x y z
N VAL A 1 6.45 3.80 -11.86
CA VAL A 1 5.67 3.37 -13.05
C VAL A 1 4.30 4.02 -13.05
N TYR A 2 3.44 3.84 -12.01
CA TYR A 2 2.08 4.40 -11.94
C TYR A 2 2.02 5.93 -12.16
N LYS A 3 3.04 6.68 -11.76
CA LYS A 3 3.08 8.15 -11.94
C LYS A 3 3.18 8.61 -13.39
N ARG A 4 3.64 7.74 -14.30
CA ARG A 4 3.73 8.02 -15.74
C ARG A 4 2.46 7.61 -16.48
N GLN A 5 1.69 6.69 -15.90
CA GLN A 5 0.52 6.08 -16.52
C GLN A 5 -0.80 6.63 -15.96
N ALA A 6 -0.76 7.24 -14.77
CA ALA A 6 -1.93 7.86 -14.17
C ALA A 6 -2.29 9.17 -14.86
N ALA A 7 -3.58 9.48 -14.88
CA ALA A 7 -4.09 10.74 -15.38
C ALA A 7 -3.45 11.96 -14.70
N ASP A 8 -3.41 13.06 -15.40
CA ASP A 8 -2.78 14.29 -14.92
C ASP A 8 -3.50 14.92 -13.73
N ASP A 9 -4.77 14.60 -13.54
CA ASP A 9 -5.62 15.07 -12.46
C ASP A 9 -6.04 13.94 -11.50
N ALA A 10 -5.38 12.78 -11.57
CA ALA A 10 -5.70 11.62 -10.72
C ALA A 10 -5.67 11.97 -9.22
N ILE A 11 -6.56 11.32 -8.48
CA ILE A 11 -6.56 11.34 -7.02
C ILE A 11 -5.86 10.08 -6.53
N PHE A 12 -4.86 10.26 -5.72
CA PHE A 12 -4.20 9.19 -5.00
C PHE A 12 -4.63 9.20 -3.54
N THR A 13 -4.84 8.02 -2.99
CA THR A 13 -5.03 7.84 -1.54
C THR A 13 -3.93 6.91 -1.03
N ALA A 14 -3.47 7.09 0.19
CA ALA A 14 -2.38 6.29 0.72
C ALA A 14 -2.61 5.87 2.17
N ASP A 15 -2.35 4.59 2.44
CA ASP A 15 -2.22 4.10 3.81
C ASP A 15 -0.97 4.69 4.47
N VAL A 16 -1.04 4.92 5.76
CA VAL A 16 0.15 5.25 6.55
C VAL A 16 1.09 4.04 6.60
N GLY A 17 2.38 4.30 6.61
CA GLY A 17 3.45 3.33 6.47
C GLY A 17 4.19 3.47 5.14
N THR A 18 4.73 2.38 4.62
CA THR A 18 5.48 2.35 3.35
C THR A 18 4.74 3.01 2.18
N PRO A 19 3.43 2.80 1.97
CA PRO A 19 2.71 3.44 0.87
C PRO A 19 2.78 4.97 0.91
N ALA A 20 2.58 5.59 2.08
CA ALA A 20 2.65 7.04 2.24
C ALA A 20 4.06 7.58 1.95
N VAL A 21 5.09 6.88 2.43
CA VAL A 21 6.48 7.29 2.22
C VAL A 21 6.87 7.18 0.75
N TRP A 22 6.48 6.11 0.08
CA TRP A 22 6.76 5.96 -1.35
C TRP A 22 5.96 6.96 -2.19
N ALA A 23 4.70 7.24 -1.81
CA ALA A 23 3.94 8.31 -2.45
C ALA A 23 4.66 9.66 -2.29
N ALA A 24 5.09 10.02 -1.09
CA ALA A 24 5.81 11.27 -0.82
C ALA A 24 7.13 11.39 -1.61
N ARG A 25 7.87 10.28 -1.77
CA ARG A 25 9.16 10.27 -2.48
C ARG A 25 9.03 10.26 -3.99
N TYR A 26 8.06 9.51 -4.51
CA TYR A 26 8.05 9.16 -5.93
C TYR A 26 6.85 9.69 -6.69
N LEU A 27 5.76 10.10 -6.04
CA LEU A 27 4.61 10.70 -6.71
C LEU A 27 4.93 12.16 -7.05
N ARG A 28 4.94 12.47 -8.36
CA ARG A 28 5.11 13.85 -8.79
C ARG A 28 3.76 14.56 -8.77
N MET A 29 3.66 15.57 -7.93
CA MET A 29 2.53 16.49 -7.90
C MET A 29 2.70 17.55 -8.98
N ASN A 30 1.59 17.91 -9.64
CA ASN A 30 1.58 18.85 -10.77
C ASN A 30 0.53 19.97 -10.59
N GLY A 31 0.04 20.16 -9.36
CA GLY A 31 -1.01 21.12 -9.03
C GLY A 31 -2.44 20.66 -9.31
N ARG A 32 -2.63 19.61 -10.13
CA ARG A 32 -3.95 19.02 -10.43
C ARG A 32 -4.18 17.69 -9.72
N ARG A 33 -3.13 16.89 -9.54
CA ARG A 33 -3.17 15.65 -8.76
C ARG A 33 -3.43 15.95 -7.29
N ARG A 34 -4.15 15.08 -6.63
CA ARG A 34 -4.37 15.13 -5.18
C ARG A 34 -3.80 13.89 -4.52
N LEU A 35 -3.28 14.05 -3.32
CA LEU A 35 -2.88 12.95 -2.44
C LEU A 35 -3.64 13.10 -1.13
N LEU A 36 -4.44 12.10 -0.81
CA LEU A 36 -5.22 12.00 0.42
C LEU A 36 -4.64 10.92 1.31
N GLY A 37 -4.72 11.11 2.61
CA GLY A 37 -4.25 10.16 3.61
C GLY A 37 -4.50 10.65 5.01
N SER A 38 -4.38 9.77 5.99
CA SER A 38 -4.51 10.10 7.42
C SER A 38 -3.17 10.56 8.00
N PHE A 39 -2.59 11.63 7.46
CA PHE A 39 -1.23 12.04 7.80
C PHE A 39 -1.07 12.62 9.22
N ASN A 40 -2.14 13.15 9.80
CA ASN A 40 -2.09 13.70 11.16
C ASN A 40 -2.34 12.62 12.22
N HIS A 41 -3.21 11.66 11.93
CA HIS A 41 -3.59 10.60 12.88
C HIS A 41 -2.82 9.31 12.67
N GLY A 42 -2.25 9.13 11.49
CA GLY A 42 -1.43 7.96 11.19
C GLY A 42 -2.20 6.65 11.02
N SER A 43 -3.41 6.68 10.43
CA SER A 43 -4.22 5.47 10.29
C SER A 43 -3.75 4.59 9.14
N MET A 44 -3.60 3.31 9.41
CA MET A 44 -3.61 2.26 8.39
C MET A 44 -5.03 2.04 7.86
N ALA A 45 -5.20 1.23 6.84
CA ALA A 45 -6.51 0.83 6.28
C ALA A 45 -7.38 1.97 5.74
N ASN A 46 -6.83 3.13 5.50
CA ASN A 46 -7.63 4.29 5.06
C ASN A 46 -7.60 4.52 3.55
N ALA A 47 -6.59 4.02 2.84
CA ALA A 47 -6.41 4.32 1.41
C ALA A 47 -7.61 3.90 0.57
N MET A 48 -8.04 2.65 0.67
CA MET A 48 -9.19 2.14 -0.09
C MET A 48 -10.49 2.86 0.30
N LEU A 49 -10.72 3.08 1.59
CA LEU A 49 -11.92 3.77 2.08
C LEU A 49 -11.99 5.21 1.60
N GLN A 50 -10.89 5.94 1.67
CA GLN A 50 -10.81 7.29 1.10
C GLN A 50 -10.99 7.30 -0.42
N ALA A 51 -10.48 6.26 -1.12
CA ALA A 51 -10.65 6.14 -2.55
C ALA A 51 -12.13 5.90 -2.94
N ILE A 52 -12.87 5.11 -2.16
CA ILE A 52 -14.32 4.93 -2.33
C ILE A 52 -15.02 6.30 -2.22
N GLY A 53 -14.74 7.05 -1.15
CA GLY A 53 -15.31 8.37 -0.94
C GLY A 53 -14.91 9.38 -2.03
N ALA A 54 -13.64 9.40 -2.42
CA ALA A 54 -13.13 10.28 -3.46
C ALA A 54 -13.76 9.98 -4.83
N GLN A 55 -13.93 8.69 -5.18
CA GLN A 55 -14.54 8.30 -6.44
C GLN A 55 -16.03 8.61 -6.48
N ALA A 56 -16.73 8.47 -5.36
CA ALA A 56 -18.13 8.85 -5.25
C ALA A 56 -18.34 10.38 -5.37
N ALA A 57 -17.42 11.15 -4.81
CA ALA A 57 -17.46 12.61 -4.86
C ALA A 57 -17.02 13.19 -6.22
N GLU A 58 -16.07 12.53 -6.89
CA GLU A 58 -15.49 12.98 -8.17
C GLU A 58 -15.53 11.84 -9.20
N PRO A 59 -16.69 11.45 -9.72
CA PRO A 59 -16.87 10.26 -10.55
C PRO A 59 -16.13 10.32 -11.89
N GLY A 60 -15.81 11.52 -12.38
CA GLY A 60 -15.08 11.73 -13.63
C GLY A 60 -13.56 11.62 -13.51
N ARG A 61 -13.01 11.47 -12.30
CA ARG A 61 -11.55 11.43 -12.09
C ARG A 61 -11.07 10.01 -11.83
N GLN A 62 -9.85 9.74 -12.27
CA GLN A 62 -9.18 8.49 -11.94
C GLN A 62 -8.76 8.49 -10.47
N VAL A 63 -9.15 7.45 -9.71
CA VAL A 63 -8.77 7.28 -8.30
C VAL A 63 -7.94 6.02 -8.13
N ILE A 64 -6.79 6.17 -7.47
CA ILE A 64 -5.82 5.11 -7.23
C ILE A 64 -5.52 5.05 -5.72
N ALA A 65 -5.87 3.92 -5.09
CA ALA A 65 -5.54 3.64 -3.70
C ALA A 65 -4.18 2.95 -3.61
N LEU A 66 -3.30 3.46 -2.76
CA LEU A 66 -1.99 2.91 -2.46
C LEU A 66 -2.05 2.30 -1.06
N SER A 67 -2.29 1.01 -0.97
CA SER A 67 -2.46 0.28 0.29
C SER A 67 -1.23 -0.58 0.61
N GLY A 68 -0.91 -0.69 1.89
CA GLY A 68 -0.09 -1.81 2.36
C GLY A 68 -0.93 -3.07 2.47
N ASP A 69 -0.30 -4.23 2.41
CA ASP A 69 -0.97 -5.52 2.58
C ASP A 69 -1.69 -5.63 3.93
N GLY A 70 -1.01 -5.24 5.02
CA GLY A 70 -1.64 -5.19 6.35
C GLY A 70 -2.78 -4.17 6.44
N GLY A 71 -2.63 -2.98 5.83
CA GLY A 71 -3.69 -1.99 5.79
C GLY A 71 -4.92 -2.46 5.02
N PHE A 72 -4.70 -3.06 3.86
CA PHE A 72 -5.79 -3.60 3.05
C PHE A 72 -6.57 -4.70 3.78
N THR A 73 -5.88 -5.64 4.44
CA THR A 73 -6.55 -6.74 5.15
C THR A 73 -7.41 -6.28 6.31
N MET A 74 -7.05 -5.18 6.99
CA MET A 74 -7.84 -4.65 8.11
C MET A 74 -9.26 -4.23 7.71
N MET A 75 -9.46 -3.74 6.49
CA MET A 75 -10.76 -3.26 5.98
C MET A 75 -11.13 -3.92 4.64
N MET A 76 -10.64 -5.14 4.41
CA MET A 76 -10.85 -5.86 3.15
C MET A 76 -12.34 -6.07 2.83
N GLY A 77 -13.22 -6.15 3.84
CA GLY A 77 -14.65 -6.28 3.62
C GLY A 77 -15.27 -5.16 2.79
N ASP A 78 -14.77 -3.93 2.95
CA ASP A 78 -15.27 -2.77 2.19
C ASP A 78 -14.87 -2.79 0.71
N PHE A 79 -13.96 -3.69 0.31
CA PHE A 79 -13.62 -3.92 -1.08
C PHE A 79 -14.82 -4.31 -1.94
N LEU A 80 -15.79 -5.02 -1.35
CA LEU A 80 -17.04 -5.39 -2.02
C LEU A 80 -17.87 -4.17 -2.41
N THR A 81 -17.72 -3.04 -1.73
CA THR A 81 -18.39 -1.78 -2.08
C THR A 81 -17.99 -1.30 -3.48
N LEU A 82 -16.74 -1.55 -3.90
CA LEU A 82 -16.27 -1.22 -5.26
C LEU A 82 -17.05 -2.00 -6.32
N ALA A 83 -17.32 -3.29 -6.06
CA ALA A 83 -18.12 -4.13 -6.94
C ALA A 83 -19.57 -3.69 -6.96
N GLN A 84 -20.16 -3.48 -5.78
CA GLN A 84 -21.58 -3.13 -5.62
C GLN A 84 -21.93 -1.79 -6.26
N LEU A 85 -21.08 -0.78 -6.06
CA LEU A 85 -21.31 0.57 -6.59
C LEU A 85 -20.63 0.80 -7.96
N LYS A 86 -19.93 -0.20 -8.49
CA LYS A 86 -19.18 -0.15 -9.76
C LYS A 86 -18.22 1.04 -9.83
N LEU A 87 -17.57 1.34 -8.70
CA LEU A 87 -16.61 2.45 -8.60
C LEU A 87 -15.28 2.08 -9.25
N PRO A 88 -14.79 2.79 -10.28
CA PRO A 88 -13.62 2.40 -11.07
C PRO A 88 -12.28 2.66 -10.35
N VAL A 89 -12.24 2.48 -9.05
CA VAL A 89 -11.03 2.63 -8.24
C VAL A 89 -10.02 1.55 -8.58
N LYS A 90 -8.74 1.94 -8.67
CA LYS A 90 -7.61 1.02 -8.78
C LYS A 90 -6.94 0.88 -7.43
N VAL A 91 -7.00 -0.31 -6.84
CA VAL A 91 -6.37 -0.61 -5.55
C VAL A 91 -5.02 -1.28 -5.82
N VAL A 92 -3.94 -0.60 -5.50
CA VAL A 92 -2.57 -1.11 -5.59
C VAL A 92 -2.10 -1.51 -4.21
N ILE A 93 -1.83 -2.80 -4.01
CA ILE A 93 -1.33 -3.34 -2.76
C ILE A 93 0.18 -3.52 -2.86
N PHE A 94 0.93 -2.87 -1.99
CA PHE A 94 2.35 -3.14 -1.78
C PHE A 94 2.49 -4.29 -0.78
N ASN A 95 2.68 -5.50 -1.32
CA ASN A 95 2.65 -6.74 -0.57
C ASN A 95 4.07 -7.21 -0.23
N ASN A 96 4.53 -6.91 0.97
CA ASN A 96 5.80 -7.37 1.51
C ASN A 96 5.65 -8.49 2.55
N SER A 97 4.44 -8.97 2.81
CA SER A 97 4.10 -9.97 3.83
C SER A 97 4.56 -9.57 5.24
N SER A 98 4.50 -8.27 5.54
CA SER A 98 4.95 -7.78 6.84
C SER A 98 4.32 -6.41 7.17
N LEU A 99 4.11 -6.15 8.46
CA LEU A 99 3.90 -4.80 9.00
C LEU A 99 5.25 -4.07 9.01
N GLY A 100 5.80 -3.82 7.82
CA GLY A 100 7.21 -3.41 7.62
C GLY A 100 7.58 -2.11 8.32
N PHE A 101 6.66 -1.14 8.42
CA PHE A 101 6.90 0.12 9.11
C PHE A 101 6.97 -0.09 10.64
N VAL A 102 6.08 -0.93 11.18
CA VAL A 102 6.11 -1.33 12.62
C VAL A 102 7.38 -2.08 12.95
N ALA A 103 7.77 -3.05 12.10
CA ALA A 103 9.03 -3.78 12.28
C ALA A 103 10.25 -2.85 12.28
N MET A 104 10.25 -1.83 11.42
CA MET A 104 11.30 -0.83 11.38
C MET A 104 11.32 0.04 12.64
N GLU A 105 10.17 0.48 13.12
CA GLU A 105 10.07 1.29 14.34
C GLU A 105 10.51 0.50 15.58
N LEU A 106 10.12 -0.79 15.70
CA LEU A 106 10.60 -1.67 16.76
C LEU A 106 12.13 -1.76 16.75
N LYS A 107 12.74 -2.02 15.59
CA LYS A 107 14.19 -2.07 15.43
C LYS A 107 14.86 -0.74 15.77
N ALA A 108 14.30 0.37 15.32
CA ALA A 108 14.83 1.71 15.61
C ALA A 108 14.77 2.04 17.12
N ALA A 109 13.77 1.52 17.81
CA ALA A 109 13.62 1.66 19.26
C ALA A 109 14.43 0.62 20.09
N GLY A 110 15.15 -0.30 19.42
CA GLY A 110 15.96 -1.33 20.05
C GLY A 110 15.18 -2.57 20.50
N TYR A 111 13.95 -2.74 20.03
CA TYR A 111 13.15 -3.94 20.29
C TYR A 111 13.40 -5.02 19.24
N LEU A 112 13.20 -6.26 19.64
CA LEU A 112 13.15 -7.38 18.70
C LEU A 112 11.88 -7.29 17.85
N ASP A 113 12.00 -7.68 16.61
CA ASP A 113 10.87 -7.81 15.70
C ASP A 113 9.96 -8.94 16.20
N ASN A 114 8.71 -8.62 16.46
CA ASN A 114 7.71 -9.57 16.96
C ASN A 114 6.34 -9.26 16.40
N SER A 115 5.66 -10.31 15.97
CA SER A 115 4.26 -10.24 15.48
C SER A 115 4.04 -9.30 14.28
N THR A 116 5.07 -9.06 13.47
CA THR A 116 4.99 -8.22 12.28
C THR A 116 4.86 -9.03 10.98
N ASP A 117 5.01 -10.34 11.04
CA ASP A 117 4.86 -11.23 9.90
C ASP A 117 3.39 -11.41 9.52
N LEU A 118 3.11 -11.32 8.23
CA LEU A 118 1.78 -11.52 7.68
C LEU A 118 1.76 -12.76 6.77
N GLN A 119 0.73 -13.59 6.96
CA GLN A 119 0.39 -14.68 6.05
C GLN A 119 -0.72 -14.21 5.13
N ASN A 120 -0.34 -13.59 4.03
CA ASN A 120 -1.28 -13.00 3.10
C ASN A 120 -1.91 -14.05 2.19
N PRO A 121 -3.23 -13.94 1.90
CA PRO A 121 -3.87 -14.68 0.83
C PRO A 121 -3.40 -14.18 -0.54
N ASP A 122 -3.84 -14.84 -1.61
CA ASP A 122 -3.77 -14.31 -2.96
C ASP A 122 -4.83 -13.22 -3.14
N PHE A 123 -4.44 -11.97 -3.05
CA PHE A 123 -5.36 -10.84 -3.16
C PHE A 123 -5.96 -10.69 -4.57
N ALA A 124 -5.23 -11.07 -5.61
CA ALA A 124 -5.75 -11.05 -6.98
C ALA A 124 -6.85 -12.11 -7.17
N ALA A 125 -6.69 -13.30 -6.57
CA ALA A 125 -7.71 -14.34 -6.57
C ALA A 125 -8.96 -13.88 -5.77
N ILE A 126 -8.79 -13.21 -4.64
CA ILE A 126 -9.90 -12.63 -3.87
C ILE A 126 -10.67 -11.60 -4.71
N ALA A 127 -9.97 -10.71 -5.41
CA ALA A 127 -10.61 -9.73 -6.29
C ALA A 127 -11.45 -10.41 -7.37
N THR A 128 -10.92 -11.45 -8.00
CA THR A 128 -11.63 -12.24 -9.00
C THR A 128 -12.85 -12.93 -8.42
N ALA A 129 -12.74 -13.51 -7.22
CA ALA A 129 -13.87 -14.14 -6.54
C ALA A 129 -14.96 -13.13 -6.15
N ALA A 130 -14.58 -11.86 -5.91
CA ALA A 130 -15.52 -10.76 -5.68
C ALA A 130 -16.13 -10.16 -6.97
N GLY A 131 -15.85 -10.72 -8.14
CA GLY A 131 -16.32 -10.22 -9.42
C GLY A 131 -15.58 -8.99 -9.94
N LEU A 132 -14.37 -8.72 -9.42
CA LEU A 132 -13.51 -7.62 -9.85
C LEU A 132 -12.30 -8.15 -10.64
N GLU A 133 -11.60 -7.26 -11.33
CA GLU A 133 -10.37 -7.64 -12.00
C GLU A 133 -9.20 -7.69 -10.98
N GLY A 134 -8.55 -8.86 -10.88
CA GLY A 134 -7.38 -9.09 -10.05
C GLY A 134 -6.12 -9.25 -10.90
N PHE A 135 -5.07 -8.51 -10.56
CA PHE A 135 -3.76 -8.59 -11.19
C PHE A 135 -2.71 -8.91 -10.11
N ARG A 136 -1.76 -9.78 -10.46
CA ARG A 136 -0.65 -10.10 -9.58
C ARG A 136 0.66 -9.81 -10.30
N ILE A 137 1.60 -9.21 -9.59
CA ILE A 137 2.92 -8.84 -10.08
C ILE A 137 3.95 -9.41 -9.11
N ASP A 138 4.63 -10.46 -9.52
CA ASP A 138 5.67 -11.13 -8.75
C ASP A 138 7.09 -10.71 -9.18
N ASP A 139 7.24 -10.14 -10.37
CA ASP A 139 8.52 -9.73 -10.94
C ASP A 139 8.50 -8.30 -11.47
N ALA A 140 9.62 -7.59 -11.33
CA ALA A 140 9.73 -6.19 -11.74
C ALA A 140 9.50 -5.97 -13.24
N SER A 141 9.83 -6.95 -14.09
CA SER A 141 9.60 -6.87 -15.54
C SER A 141 8.11 -6.83 -15.91
N GLN A 142 7.25 -7.38 -15.05
CA GLN A 142 5.80 -7.39 -15.23
C GLN A 142 5.14 -6.08 -14.80
N LEU A 143 5.85 -5.26 -14.00
CA LEU A 143 5.26 -4.10 -13.32
C LEU A 143 4.65 -3.09 -14.30
N GLU A 144 5.41 -2.66 -15.27
CA GLU A 144 4.96 -1.62 -16.22
C GLU A 144 3.81 -2.09 -17.10
N PRO A 145 3.89 -3.24 -17.81
CA PRO A 145 2.81 -3.70 -18.67
C PRO A 145 1.53 -4.04 -17.88
N THR A 146 1.64 -4.65 -16.71
CA THR A 146 0.47 -5.03 -15.91
C THR A 146 -0.24 -3.81 -15.32
N LEU A 147 0.54 -2.82 -14.81
CA LEU A 147 -0.06 -1.57 -14.35
C LEU A 147 -0.75 -0.80 -15.48
N ALA A 148 -0.13 -0.74 -16.66
CA ALA A 148 -0.75 -0.10 -17.83
C ALA A 148 -2.08 -0.78 -18.17
N ALA A 149 -2.09 -2.10 -18.22
CA ALA A 149 -3.30 -2.88 -18.50
C ALA A 149 -4.38 -2.64 -17.44
N ALA A 150 -4.03 -2.67 -16.14
CA ALA A 150 -4.98 -2.48 -15.05
C ALA A 150 -5.56 -1.06 -15.02
N LEU A 151 -4.72 -0.03 -15.25
CA LEU A 151 -5.16 1.37 -15.26
C LEU A 151 -6.07 1.69 -16.46
N ALA A 152 -5.90 0.98 -17.57
CA ALA A 152 -6.74 1.14 -18.75
C ALA A 152 -8.13 0.49 -18.63
N ARG A 153 -8.36 -0.36 -17.63
CA ARG A 153 -9.66 -1.01 -17.44
C ARG A 153 -10.72 0.00 -16.98
N PRO A 154 -11.94 -0.05 -17.51
CA PRO A 154 -12.99 0.89 -17.12
C PRO A 154 -13.55 0.64 -15.71
N GLY A 155 -13.48 -0.58 -15.20
CA GLY A 155 -14.02 -0.98 -13.90
C GLY A 155 -13.01 -0.93 -12.77
N PRO A 156 -13.43 -1.28 -11.55
CA PRO A 156 -12.54 -1.45 -10.41
C PRO A 156 -11.56 -2.60 -10.65
N ALA A 157 -10.34 -2.44 -10.13
CA ALA A 157 -9.31 -3.46 -10.22
C ALA A 157 -8.42 -3.45 -8.99
N LEU A 158 -7.92 -4.61 -8.62
CA LEU A 158 -6.92 -4.79 -7.58
C LEU A 158 -5.62 -5.29 -8.21
N ILE A 159 -4.53 -4.66 -7.83
CA ILE A 159 -3.18 -4.98 -8.30
C ILE A 159 -2.33 -5.36 -7.07
N ASP A 160 -2.07 -6.65 -6.88
CA ASP A 160 -1.18 -7.18 -5.84
C ASP A 160 0.26 -7.14 -6.34
N VAL A 161 1.06 -6.22 -5.81
CA VAL A 161 2.46 -6.04 -6.19
C VAL A 161 3.35 -6.61 -5.10
N ARG A 162 4.06 -7.69 -5.40
CA ARG A 162 5.07 -8.23 -4.49
C ARG A 162 6.26 -7.28 -4.43
N VAL A 163 6.59 -6.85 -3.23
CA VAL A 163 7.71 -5.93 -2.99
C VAL A 163 8.70 -6.53 -2.00
N ALA A 164 9.92 -5.99 -1.99
CA ALA A 164 10.95 -6.44 -1.07
C ALA A 164 10.49 -6.28 0.39
N ARG A 165 10.67 -7.34 1.18
CA ARG A 165 10.24 -7.38 2.59
C ARG A 165 10.90 -6.29 3.43
N GLN A 166 12.15 -5.98 3.15
CA GLN A 166 13.00 -5.08 3.94
C GLN A 166 13.50 -3.89 3.13
N GLU A 167 12.65 -3.28 2.33
CA GLU A 167 13.05 -2.00 1.79
C GLU A 167 12.96 -0.95 2.90
N LEU A 168 14.14 -0.57 3.37
CA LEU A 168 14.30 0.37 4.47
C LEU A 168 13.87 1.77 4.03
N VAL A 169 12.70 2.15 4.48
CA VAL A 169 12.37 3.56 4.62
C VAL A 169 13.05 4.06 5.89
N ILE A 170 14.35 4.29 5.82
CA ILE A 170 15.19 4.51 6.98
C ILE A 170 14.82 5.82 7.68
N PRO A 171 14.57 5.81 9.00
CA PRO A 171 14.72 7.00 9.81
C PRO A 171 16.17 7.50 9.67
N PRO A 172 16.40 8.82 9.56
CA PRO A 172 17.69 9.40 9.18
C PRO A 172 18.83 9.12 10.15
N LYS A 173 18.58 8.61 11.35
CA LYS A 173 19.60 8.18 12.32
C LYS A 173 19.08 7.07 13.23
N ILE A 174 19.75 5.93 13.22
CA ILE A 174 19.62 4.92 14.29
C ILE A 174 20.74 5.22 15.30
N PRO A 175 20.43 5.54 16.57
CA PRO A 175 21.46 5.74 17.59
C PRO A 175 22.32 4.48 17.74
N VAL A 176 23.64 4.63 17.84
CA VAL A 176 24.60 3.50 17.96
C VAL A 176 24.27 2.61 19.16
N SER A 177 23.70 3.16 20.23
CA SER A 177 23.23 2.42 21.39
C SER A 177 22.20 1.33 21.05
N TYR A 178 21.43 1.47 19.97
CA TYR A 178 20.44 0.48 19.56
C TYR A 178 21.04 -0.66 18.72
N THR A 179 22.19 -0.45 18.11
CA THR A 179 22.85 -1.48 17.32
C THR A 179 23.52 -2.56 18.19
N HIS A 180 23.69 -2.30 19.48
CA HIS A 180 24.32 -3.23 20.45
C HIS A 180 23.30 -4.01 21.28
N LEU A 181 22.01 -3.71 21.21
CA LEU A 181 20.95 -4.43 21.93
C LEU A 181 20.52 -5.74 21.28
N THR A 182 21.10 -6.10 20.14
CA THR A 182 20.69 -7.28 19.38
C THR A 182 21.45 -8.56 19.70
N LEU A 183 22.41 -8.50 20.62
CA LEU A 183 23.10 -9.67 21.12
C LEU A 183 22.74 -9.85 22.59
N PRO A 184 21.86 -10.80 22.97
CA PRO A 184 21.71 -11.18 24.35
C PRO A 184 23.04 -11.77 24.82
N THR A 185 23.77 -11.00 25.62
CA THR A 185 25.03 -11.46 26.24
C THR A 185 24.81 -12.29 27.49
N THR A 186 23.55 -12.54 27.86
CA THR A 186 23.19 -13.41 28.97
C THR A 186 22.22 -14.50 28.49
N PRO A 187 22.56 -15.80 28.69
CA PRO A 187 21.56 -16.83 28.53
C PRO A 187 20.50 -16.61 29.63
N TYR A 188 19.25 -16.59 29.21
CA TYR A 188 18.14 -16.67 30.17
C TYR A 188 18.23 -18.04 30.88
N VAL A 189 18.44 -18.00 32.17
CA VAL A 189 18.31 -19.17 33.07
C VAL A 189 16.83 -19.36 33.38
#